data_072b566e4e85bd3085b915996754511a
#
_entry.id   072b566e4e85bd3085b915996754511a
#
_cell.length_a   1.000
_cell.length_b   1.000
_cell.length_c   1.000
_cell.angle_alpha   90.00
_cell.angle_beta   90.00
_cell.angle_gamma   90.00
#
_symmetry.space_group_name_H-M   'P 1'
#
loop_
_entity.id
_entity.type
_entity.pdbx_description
1 polymer ?
#
loop_
_entity_poly.entity_id
_entity_poly.type
_entity_poly.pdbx_seq_one_letter_code
_entity_poly.pdbx_strand_id
1 'polypeptide(L)'
;MRRILLTLTIAIAATLYTKAQTSLQQSIRFVKDSVEIKESQISTLQMMAEYIKQHPDEIIIVGGFTSKETPATKIAEVCEKRAEAVKRRLVEDYDIDPERLVAIGAGVSTRYEEATFNEVVTFFKR
;
A
#
# COMPACT_ATOMS: atom_id res chain seq x y z
N MET A 1 -26.83 -20.01 -24.20
CA MET A 1 -25.92 -20.59 -23.18
C MET A 1 -24.49 -20.12 -23.32
N ARG A 2 -23.88 -20.21 -24.50
CA ARG A 2 -22.47 -19.80 -24.64
C ARG A 2 -22.24 -18.34 -24.29
N ARG A 3 -23.14 -17.43 -24.65
CA ARG A 3 -23.02 -16.01 -24.34
C ARG A 3 -23.05 -15.74 -22.83
N ILE A 4 -23.89 -16.49 -22.12
CA ILE A 4 -24.00 -16.37 -20.66
C ILE A 4 -22.71 -16.84 -20.00
N LEU A 5 -22.11 -17.93 -20.50
CA LEU A 5 -20.85 -18.44 -19.98
C LEU A 5 -19.70 -17.47 -20.20
N LEU A 6 -19.62 -16.85 -21.38
CA LEU A 6 -18.59 -15.84 -21.67
C LEU A 6 -18.73 -14.63 -20.78
N THR A 7 -19.95 -14.13 -20.58
CA THR A 7 -20.21 -13.00 -19.72
C THR A 7 -19.82 -13.32 -18.28
N LEU A 8 -20.15 -14.52 -17.81
CA LEU A 8 -19.80 -14.96 -16.47
C LEU A 8 -18.29 -15.06 -16.29
N THR A 9 -17.56 -15.57 -17.29
CA THR A 9 -16.11 -15.65 -17.26
C THR A 9 -15.46 -14.26 -17.12
N ILE A 10 -15.93 -13.29 -17.87
CA ILE A 10 -15.43 -11.92 -17.80
C ILE A 10 -15.70 -11.33 -16.41
N ALA A 11 -16.90 -11.52 -15.88
CA ALA A 11 -17.26 -11.04 -14.55
C ALA A 11 -16.38 -11.67 -13.46
N ILE A 12 -16.09 -12.95 -13.56
CA ILE A 12 -15.21 -13.65 -12.60
C ILE A 12 -13.80 -13.09 -12.69
N ALA A 13 -13.27 -12.87 -13.88
CA ALA A 13 -11.94 -12.32 -14.08
C ALA A 13 -11.83 -10.93 -13.47
N ALA A 14 -12.82 -10.06 -13.68
CA ALA A 14 -12.85 -8.72 -13.11
C ALA A 14 -12.90 -8.77 -11.57
N THR A 15 -13.70 -9.68 -11.02
CA THR A 15 -13.82 -9.85 -9.57
C THR A 15 -12.51 -10.33 -8.96
N LEU A 16 -11.83 -11.28 -9.60
CA LEU A 16 -10.52 -11.78 -9.14
C LEU A 16 -9.47 -10.67 -9.17
N TYR A 17 -9.46 -9.87 -10.22
CA TYR A 17 -8.54 -8.75 -10.34
C TYR A 17 -8.77 -7.73 -9.22
N THR A 18 -10.02 -7.40 -8.94
CA THR A 18 -10.37 -6.47 -7.87
C THR A 18 -9.95 -7.02 -6.50
N LYS A 19 -10.15 -8.31 -6.25
CA LYS A 19 -9.76 -8.95 -5.00
C LYS A 19 -8.25 -9.01 -4.81
N ALA A 20 -7.48 -9.06 -5.89
CA ALA A 20 -6.03 -9.14 -5.83
C ALA A 20 -5.39 -7.91 -5.20
N GLN A 21 -6.16 -6.80 -5.04
CA GLN A 21 -5.66 -5.55 -4.46
C GLN A 21 -6.56 -5.09 -3.32
N THR A 22 -6.98 -6.01 -2.47
CA THR A 22 -7.81 -5.68 -1.31
C THR A 22 -6.99 -4.90 -0.28
N SER A 23 -7.50 -3.73 0.10
CA SER A 23 -6.90 -2.91 1.13
C SER A 23 -7.03 -3.60 2.50
N LEU A 24 -5.97 -3.54 3.28
CA LEU A 24 -5.96 -4.06 4.64
C LEU A 24 -6.41 -3.02 5.66
N GLN A 25 -6.81 -1.84 5.20
CA GLN A 25 -7.36 -0.75 6.02
C GLN A 25 -6.41 -0.23 7.11
N GLN A 26 -5.12 -0.43 6.91
CA GLN A 26 -4.09 0.13 7.77
C GLN A 26 -3.24 1.09 6.95
N SER A 27 -2.87 2.19 7.55
CA SER A 27 -2.08 3.23 6.87
C SER A 27 -1.01 3.79 7.79
N ILE A 28 0.16 4.01 7.22
CA ILE A 28 1.24 4.75 7.87
C ILE A 28 1.16 6.19 7.36
N ARG A 29 0.96 7.13 8.24
CA ARG A 29 0.86 8.54 7.87
C ARG A 29 2.21 9.20 7.82
N PHE A 30 2.37 10.09 6.85
CA PHE A 30 3.57 10.89 6.68
C PHE A 30 3.24 12.36 6.81
N VAL A 31 4.23 13.14 7.19
CA VAL A 31 4.14 14.59 7.14
C VAL A 31 4.38 15.02 5.69
N LYS A 32 3.72 16.09 5.27
CA LYS A 32 3.94 16.67 3.93
C LYS A 32 5.43 16.83 3.67
N ASP A 33 5.84 16.45 2.48
CA ASP A 33 7.24 16.51 2.00
C ASP A 33 8.22 15.61 2.77
N SER A 34 7.74 14.79 3.69
CA SER A 34 8.59 13.87 4.45
C SER A 34 8.47 12.44 3.91
N VAL A 35 9.58 11.72 3.98
CA VAL A 35 9.65 10.29 3.68
C VAL A 35 10.11 9.49 4.91
N GLU A 36 10.08 10.12 6.09
CA GLU A 36 10.45 9.48 7.35
C GLU A 36 9.23 8.97 8.09
N ILE A 37 9.35 7.76 8.64
CA ILE A 37 8.30 7.16 9.47
C ILE A 37 8.40 7.77 10.85
N LYS A 38 7.34 8.43 11.29
CA LYS A 38 7.29 9.02 12.63
C LYS A 38 7.09 7.96 13.70
N GLU A 39 7.60 8.25 14.88
CA GLU A 39 7.45 7.37 16.03
C GLU A 39 5.99 7.06 16.35
N SER A 40 5.09 8.04 16.15
CA SER A 40 3.65 7.84 16.36
C SER A 40 3.05 6.76 15.44
N GLN A 41 3.74 6.38 14.38
CA GLN A 41 3.26 5.39 13.41
C GLN A 41 3.84 3.98 13.65
N ILE A 42 4.72 3.83 14.62
CA ILE A 42 5.39 2.55 14.88
C ILE A 42 4.38 1.47 15.32
N SER A 43 3.37 1.83 16.10
CA SER A 43 2.35 0.85 16.51
C SER A 43 1.61 0.25 15.32
N THR A 44 1.28 1.06 14.32
CA THR A 44 0.63 0.58 13.09
C THR A 44 1.59 -0.32 12.30
N LEU A 45 2.85 0.08 12.22
CA LEU A 45 3.87 -0.72 11.56
C LEU A 45 4.01 -2.09 12.21
N GLN A 46 4.02 -2.13 13.54
CA GLN A 46 4.10 -3.36 14.32
C GLN A 46 2.88 -4.25 14.09
N MET A 47 1.68 -3.66 14.06
CA MET A 47 0.46 -4.40 13.76
C MET A 47 0.52 -5.04 12.39
N MET A 48 1.04 -4.33 11.39
CA MET A 48 1.21 -4.88 10.05
C MET A 48 2.23 -6.00 10.01
N ALA A 49 3.32 -5.86 10.74
CA ALA A 49 4.32 -6.92 10.85
C ALA A 49 3.70 -8.21 11.40
N GLU A 50 2.89 -8.09 12.44
CA GLU A 50 2.19 -9.22 13.04
C GLU A 50 1.22 -9.87 12.07
N TYR A 51 0.45 -9.05 11.35
CA TYR A 51 -0.45 -9.55 10.31
C TYR A 51 0.30 -10.35 9.26
N ILE A 52 1.40 -9.81 8.75
CA ILE A 52 2.20 -10.45 7.71
C ILE A 52 2.75 -11.79 8.18
N LYS A 53 3.21 -11.86 9.43
CA LYS A 53 3.72 -13.11 10.01
C LYS A 53 2.64 -14.16 10.19
N GLN A 54 1.41 -13.74 10.50
CA GLN A 54 0.29 -14.65 10.68
C GLN A 54 -0.31 -15.15 9.37
N HIS A 55 0.05 -14.53 8.25
CA HIS A 55 -0.46 -14.87 6.92
C HIS A 55 0.71 -15.17 5.97
N PRO A 56 1.46 -16.26 6.21
CA PRO A 56 2.73 -16.49 5.51
C PRO A 56 2.60 -16.71 4.01
N ASP A 57 1.41 -17.03 3.51
CA ASP A 57 1.21 -17.27 2.08
C ASP A 57 0.79 -16.00 1.31
N GLU A 58 0.59 -14.88 2.00
CA GLU A 58 0.16 -13.66 1.36
C GLU A 58 1.35 -12.80 0.94
N ILE A 59 1.21 -12.20 -0.24
CA ILE A 59 2.11 -11.15 -0.73
C ILE A 59 1.44 -9.81 -0.45
N ILE A 60 2.17 -8.91 0.16
CA ILE A 60 1.65 -7.62 0.58
C ILE A 60 2.23 -6.51 -0.30
N ILE A 61 1.34 -5.71 -0.87
CA ILE A 61 1.72 -4.54 -1.64
C ILE A 61 1.78 -3.36 -0.68
N VAL A 62 2.92 -2.67 -0.67
CA VAL A 62 3.17 -1.49 0.15
C VAL A 62 3.08 -0.29 -0.79
N GLY A 63 1.93 0.37 -0.80
CA GLY A 63 1.65 1.46 -1.74
C GLY A 63 1.89 2.83 -1.12
N GLY A 64 2.83 3.58 -1.66
CA GLY A 64 3.13 4.94 -1.21
C GLY A 64 2.31 5.95 -1.98
N PHE A 65 1.64 6.85 -1.25
CA PHE A 65 0.81 7.90 -1.80
C PHE A 65 1.30 9.28 -1.34
N THR A 66 0.90 10.27 -2.08
CA THR A 66 1.06 11.67 -1.68
C THR A 66 -0.22 12.44 -2.02
N SER A 67 -0.32 13.69 -1.56
CA SER A 67 -1.46 14.53 -1.87
C SER A 67 -1.25 15.31 -3.17
N LYS A 68 -2.33 15.92 -3.67
CA LYS A 68 -2.29 16.79 -4.84
C LYS A 68 -1.44 18.04 -4.65
N GLU A 69 -1.03 18.33 -3.42
CA GLU A 69 -0.16 19.48 -3.11
C GLU A 69 1.30 19.23 -3.45
N THR A 70 1.68 17.98 -3.70
CA THR A 70 3.05 17.64 -4.08
C THR A 70 3.28 18.06 -5.53
N PRO A 71 4.40 18.76 -5.83
CA PRO A 71 4.74 19.12 -7.22
C PRO A 71 4.78 17.89 -8.11
N ALA A 72 4.24 18.02 -9.33
CA ALA A 72 4.15 16.91 -10.28
C ALA A 72 5.48 16.19 -10.52
N THR A 73 6.58 16.95 -10.52
CA THR A 73 7.92 16.42 -10.77
C THR A 73 8.45 15.56 -9.62
N LYS A 74 7.82 15.64 -8.43
CA LYS A 74 8.27 14.92 -7.24
C LYS A 74 7.35 13.80 -6.80
N ILE A 75 6.19 13.67 -7.41
CA ILE A 75 5.18 12.68 -7.01
C ILE A 75 5.76 11.27 -6.99
N ALA A 76 6.33 10.82 -8.09
CA ALA A 76 6.85 9.46 -8.19
C ALA A 76 7.93 9.20 -7.15
N GLU A 77 8.87 10.12 -7.00
CA GLU A 77 9.98 9.98 -6.04
C GLU A 77 9.48 9.89 -4.60
N VAL A 78 8.60 10.78 -4.19
CA VAL A 78 8.07 10.80 -2.82
C VAL A 78 7.30 9.51 -2.53
N CYS A 79 6.44 9.09 -3.44
CA CYS A 79 5.64 7.88 -3.28
C CYS A 79 6.51 6.63 -3.16
N GLU A 80 7.50 6.48 -4.03
CA GLU A 80 8.41 5.36 -4.00
C GLU A 80 9.24 5.34 -2.72
N LYS A 81 9.78 6.46 -2.31
CA LYS A 81 10.60 6.55 -1.10
C LYS A 81 9.80 6.22 0.15
N ARG A 82 8.54 6.62 0.22
CA ARG A 82 7.66 6.27 1.34
C ARG A 82 7.41 4.78 1.40
N ALA A 83 7.08 4.17 0.27
CA ALA A 83 6.86 2.73 0.20
C ALA A 83 8.13 1.96 0.58
N GLU A 84 9.27 2.38 0.04
CA GLU A 84 10.56 1.76 0.35
C GLU A 84 10.94 1.90 1.82
N ALA A 85 10.67 3.05 2.43
CA ALA A 85 10.97 3.28 3.84
C ALA A 85 10.17 2.31 4.72
N VAL A 86 8.89 2.11 4.43
CA VAL A 86 8.04 1.18 5.17
C VAL A 86 8.49 -0.25 4.97
N LYS A 87 8.76 -0.65 3.72
CA LYS A 87 9.27 -2.00 3.42
C LYS A 87 10.57 -2.27 4.19
N ARG A 88 11.51 -1.33 4.14
CA ARG A 88 12.79 -1.48 4.83
C ARG A 88 12.62 -1.71 6.32
N ARG A 89 11.75 -0.94 6.96
CA ARG A 89 11.50 -1.10 8.39
C ARG A 89 10.89 -2.45 8.71
N LEU A 90 9.96 -2.94 7.88
CA LEU A 90 9.37 -4.27 8.07
C LEU A 90 10.42 -5.36 7.93
N VAL A 91 11.33 -5.22 7.00
CA VAL A 91 12.41 -6.21 6.79
C VAL A 91 13.44 -6.15 7.92
N GLU A 92 13.94 -4.96 8.23
CA GLU A 92 15.05 -4.80 9.17
C GLU A 92 14.64 -4.95 10.63
N ASP A 93 13.50 -4.37 11.01
CA ASP A 93 13.09 -4.34 12.41
C ASP A 93 12.18 -5.51 12.81
N TYR A 94 11.48 -6.12 11.86
CA TYR A 94 10.50 -7.17 12.14
C TYR A 94 10.81 -8.49 11.44
N ASP A 95 11.94 -8.58 10.78
CA ASP A 95 12.42 -9.80 10.13
C ASP A 95 11.45 -10.38 9.10
N ILE A 96 10.79 -9.52 8.35
CA ILE A 96 9.91 -9.92 7.26
C ILE A 96 10.75 -10.21 6.02
N ASP A 97 10.46 -11.32 5.33
CA ASP A 97 11.12 -11.68 4.07
C ASP A 97 10.80 -10.60 3.02
N PRO A 98 11.81 -9.94 2.44
CA PRO A 98 11.59 -8.89 1.45
C PRO A 98 10.81 -9.36 0.22
N GLU A 99 10.89 -10.65 -0.13
CA GLU A 99 10.15 -11.20 -1.27
C GLU A 99 8.63 -11.21 -1.05
N ARG A 100 8.19 -11.09 0.20
CA ARG A 100 6.78 -11.02 0.53
C ARG A 100 6.21 -9.61 0.43
N LEU A 101 7.05 -8.60 0.19
CA LEU A 101 6.65 -7.20 0.17
C LEU A 101 6.96 -6.59 -1.19
N VAL A 102 5.96 -5.98 -1.80
CA VAL A 102 6.12 -5.27 -3.07
C VAL A 102 5.88 -3.79 -2.82
N ALA A 103 6.96 -3.01 -2.80
CA ALA A 103 6.86 -1.56 -2.59
C ALA A 103 6.63 -0.87 -3.93
N ILE A 104 5.57 -0.06 -4.01
CA ILE A 104 5.25 0.70 -5.21
C ILE A 104 4.92 2.15 -4.87
N GLY A 105 5.28 3.06 -5.77
CA GLY A 105 4.77 4.41 -5.73
C GLY A 105 3.41 4.43 -6.41
N ALA A 106 2.36 4.74 -5.64
CA ALA A 106 0.98 4.65 -6.13
C ALA A 106 0.42 5.98 -6.63
N GLY A 107 1.14 7.08 -6.43
CA GLY A 107 0.75 8.39 -6.97
C GLY A 107 -0.07 9.22 -6.01
N VAL A 108 -0.87 10.12 -6.57
CA VAL A 108 -1.68 11.05 -5.79
C VAL A 108 -2.93 10.34 -5.27
N SER A 109 -3.18 10.46 -3.97
CA SER A 109 -4.42 10.03 -3.37
C SER A 109 -5.38 11.22 -3.28
N THR A 110 -6.63 10.98 -3.62
CA THR A 110 -7.72 11.94 -3.44
C THR A 110 -8.81 11.35 -2.55
N ARG A 111 -8.49 10.30 -1.82
CA ARG A 111 -9.44 9.58 -0.97
C ARG A 111 -10.05 10.46 0.09
N TYR A 112 -9.26 11.37 0.65
CA TYR A 112 -9.70 12.28 1.69
C TYR A 112 -9.73 13.70 1.15
N GLU A 113 -10.68 14.48 1.62
CA GLU A 113 -10.81 15.88 1.23
C GLU A 113 -9.63 16.71 1.71
N GLU A 114 -9.20 16.49 2.95
CA GLU A 114 -8.00 17.13 3.47
C GLU A 114 -6.74 16.47 2.92
N ALA A 115 -5.88 17.28 2.31
CA ALA A 115 -4.66 16.80 1.70
C ALA A 115 -3.76 16.03 2.66
N THR A 116 -3.68 16.48 3.90
CA THR A 116 -2.84 15.86 4.93
C THR A 116 -3.11 14.36 5.11
N PHE A 117 -4.37 13.95 4.99
CA PHE A 117 -4.75 12.54 5.16
C PHE A 117 -4.41 11.67 3.96
N ASN A 118 -3.96 12.27 2.85
CA ASN A 118 -3.54 11.55 1.65
C ASN A 118 -2.02 11.29 1.61
N GLU A 119 -1.29 11.79 2.59
CA GLU A 119 0.16 11.57 2.73
C GLU A 119 0.40 10.27 3.49
N VAL A 120 0.24 9.15 2.81
CA VAL A 120 0.20 7.84 3.48
C VAL A 120 0.87 6.74 2.68
N VAL A 121 1.24 5.68 3.40
CA VAL A 121 1.51 4.36 2.83
C VAL A 121 0.37 3.45 3.25
N THR A 122 -0.23 2.78 2.29
CA THR A 122 -1.34 1.86 2.50
C THR A 122 -0.91 0.45 2.10
N PHE A 123 -1.46 -0.54 2.77
CA PHE A 123 -1.13 -1.94 2.53
C PHE A 123 -2.28 -2.63 1.80
N PHE A 124 -1.92 -3.42 0.80
CA PHE A 124 -2.88 -4.18 0.02
C PHE A 124 -2.47 -5.64 -0.01
N LYS A 125 -3.46 -6.49 0.09
CA LYS A 125 -3.26 -7.92 -0.08
C LYS A 125 -3.35 -8.25 -1.58
N ARG A 126 -2.36 -8.94 -2.07
CA ARG A 126 -2.32 -9.35 -3.47
C ARG A 126 -3.23 -10.55 -3.74
#